data_4308a795bb027ff9a6f6476d0627cf5b
#
_entry.id   4308a795bb027ff9a6f6476d0627cf5b
#
_cell.length_a   1.000
_cell.length_b   1.000
_cell.length_c   1.000
_cell.angle_alpha   90.00
_cell.angle_beta   90.00
_cell.angle_gamma   90.00
#
_symmetry.space_group_name_H-M   'P 1'
#
loop_
_entity.id
_entity.type
_entity.pdbx_description
1 polymer ?
#
loop_
_entity_poly.entity_id
_entity_poly.type
_entity_poly.pdbx_seq_one_letter_code
_entity_poly.pdbx_strand_id
1 'polypeptide(L)'
;METLVRFNRTTKAAVAVAALLAATACGSSDSASSSSTGLNPPDLKAQSKLGKTEGEVNLIAWAGYVEDGSNDPEVDWVSDFEKQTGCQVNTKTAASSDEMVKLMKTGQYDAVSASGDASLRLIASGDAAPVNTDLVPNYADVFSGLKQQAWNSVDGTAYGIPHGRGANLLMYNTEKVSPAPTSWSAVFDDAAQYKGHVTAYDSPIYIADAALYLKATKPELKIEDPYALDQDQFDAAVDLLKKQNANVGEYWSDYLKEISAFKSGDSVVGTTWQVIANLAEGEGAKVKAIVPKEGSTGWSDTWMLSAKAEHPNCAYKWMDWIISPKVNSQVAEYFGEAPANSKACDETSDASFCDTFHATDESYWKNIAFWNTPIEQCLDGRTDVKCVPYAKWVQAWTEIKG
;
A
#
# COMPACT_ATOMS: atom_id res chain seq x y z
N MET A 1 23.87 65.38 -0.98
CA MET A 1 22.82 66.38 -1.10
C MET A 1 21.62 65.72 -0.46
N GLU A 2 21.40 65.87 0.90
CA GLU A 2 20.68 66.97 1.54
C GLU A 2 19.21 67.01 0.96
N THR A 3 18.15 66.93 1.72
CA THR A 3 17.79 67.60 2.98
C THR A 3 16.50 66.92 3.52
N LEU A 4 16.40 66.41 4.66
CA LEU A 4 15.75 66.79 5.92
C LEU A 4 14.68 67.93 5.85
N VAL A 5 13.51 67.68 6.52
CA VAL A 5 12.77 68.55 7.47
C VAL A 5 11.49 67.83 7.93
N ARG A 6 11.25 67.47 9.05
CA ARG A 6 10.99 67.71 10.47
C ARG A 6 9.72 68.57 10.78
N PHE A 7 8.97 68.03 11.79
CA PHE A 7 8.12 68.67 12.82
C PHE A 7 6.64 68.97 12.41
N ASN A 8 5.63 68.81 13.25
CA ASN A 8 5.54 68.94 14.72
C ASN A 8 4.18 68.40 15.23
N ARG A 9 4.16 68.12 16.53
CA ARG A 9 3.11 67.71 17.47
C ARG A 9 1.91 68.68 17.52
N THR A 10 0.70 68.16 17.88
CA THR A 10 0.02 68.60 19.12
C THR A 10 -1.10 67.64 19.52
N THR A 11 -1.14 67.36 20.78
CA THR A 11 -2.09 66.67 21.65
C THR A 11 -3.45 67.35 21.75
N LYS A 12 -4.52 66.54 21.95
CA LYS A 12 -5.42 66.69 23.11
C LYS A 12 -6.42 65.51 23.20
N ALA A 13 -6.64 65.13 24.44
CA ALA A 13 -7.43 64.03 24.96
C ALA A 13 -8.95 64.31 24.91
N ALA A 14 -9.77 63.26 24.91
CA ALA A 14 -10.64 62.88 26.01
C ALA A 14 -11.72 61.87 25.65
N VAL A 15 -11.82 60.87 26.50
CA VAL A 15 -13.01 60.21 27.09
C VAL A 15 -13.77 59.15 26.29
N ALA A 16 -13.57 57.96 26.80
CA ALA A 16 -14.30 56.72 26.91
C ALA A 16 -15.77 56.64 26.47
N VAL A 17 -16.09 55.53 25.77
CA VAL A 17 -17.19 54.61 26.12
C VAL A 17 -16.82 53.21 25.65
N ALA A 18 -16.90 52.26 26.58
CA ALA A 18 -16.67 50.85 26.37
C ALA A 18 -17.83 50.22 25.55
N ALA A 19 -17.47 49.46 24.55
CA ALA A 19 -18.34 48.41 24.02
C ALA A 19 -17.45 47.20 23.68
N LEU A 20 -17.55 46.13 24.47
CA LEU A 20 -17.01 44.84 24.20
C LEU A 20 -17.68 44.27 22.95
N LEU A 21 -16.93 44.11 21.89
CA LEU A 21 -17.24 43.17 20.81
C LEU A 21 -16.08 42.18 20.72
N ALA A 22 -16.35 40.99 21.19
CA ALA A 22 -15.48 39.83 21.03
C ALA A 22 -15.39 39.49 19.52
N ALA A 23 -14.29 39.89 18.89
CA ALA A 23 -13.93 39.39 17.59
C ALA A 23 -13.20 38.06 17.82
N THR A 24 -13.92 36.94 17.64
CA THR A 24 -13.35 35.63 17.45
C THR A 24 -12.56 35.63 16.13
N ALA A 25 -11.25 35.71 16.23
CA ALA A 25 -10.36 35.43 15.14
C ALA A 25 -10.45 33.91 14.88
N CYS A 26 -11.17 33.52 13.84
CA CYS A 26 -11.05 32.20 13.27
C CYS A 26 -9.69 32.15 12.56
N GLY A 27 -8.69 31.63 13.25
CA GLY A 27 -7.52 31.04 12.62
C GLY A 27 -7.97 29.80 11.89
N SER A 28 -7.94 29.81 10.58
CA SER A 28 -8.02 28.63 9.74
C SER A 28 -6.75 27.80 10.00
N SER A 29 -6.80 26.94 11.00
CA SER A 29 -5.97 25.73 11.01
C SER A 29 -6.61 24.79 10.01
N ASP A 30 -5.88 24.45 8.96
CA ASP A 30 -6.18 23.29 8.14
C ASP A 30 -6.14 22.05 9.06
N SER A 31 -7.27 21.78 9.66
CA SER A 31 -7.52 20.52 10.31
C SER A 31 -7.70 19.51 9.19
N ALA A 32 -6.69 18.69 8.96
CA ALA A 32 -6.90 17.43 8.28
C ALA A 32 -8.12 16.77 8.95
N SER A 33 -9.19 16.63 8.17
CA SER A 33 -10.40 15.95 8.59
C SER A 33 -10.02 14.51 8.89
N SER A 34 -9.85 14.15 10.15
CA SER A 34 -9.79 12.77 10.58
C SER A 34 -11.20 12.21 10.37
N SER A 35 -11.46 11.65 9.20
CA SER A 35 -12.64 10.82 9.01
C SER A 35 -12.47 9.63 9.94
N SER A 36 -13.31 9.55 10.98
CA SER A 36 -13.39 8.37 11.83
C SER A 36 -13.68 7.18 10.92
N THR A 37 -12.79 6.19 10.91
CA THR A 37 -12.96 4.97 10.10
C THR A 37 -14.13 4.12 10.57
N GLY A 38 -14.74 4.47 11.71
CA GLY A 38 -15.76 3.65 12.39
C GLY A 38 -15.25 2.30 12.89
N LEU A 39 -13.99 2.01 12.66
CA LEU A 39 -13.30 0.91 13.30
C LEU A 39 -13.12 1.26 14.79
N ASN A 40 -13.50 0.32 15.65
CA ASN A 40 -13.27 0.40 17.08
C ASN A 40 -12.27 -0.70 17.48
N PRO A 41 -10.96 -0.52 17.21
CA PRO A 41 -9.96 -1.49 17.60
C PRO A 41 -9.94 -1.59 19.14
N PRO A 42 -9.50 -2.74 19.69
CA PRO A 42 -9.27 -2.85 21.14
C PRO A 42 -8.34 -1.75 21.64
N ASP A 43 -8.59 -1.26 22.86
CA ASP A 43 -7.75 -0.24 23.54
C ASP A 43 -6.39 -0.83 23.92
N LEU A 44 -5.52 -0.98 22.94
CA LEU A 44 -4.12 -1.40 23.10
C LEU A 44 -3.23 -0.16 23.13
N LYS A 45 -2.19 -0.21 23.94
CA LYS A 45 -1.24 0.91 24.05
C LYS A 45 0.03 0.62 23.28
N ALA A 46 0.48 1.60 22.52
CA ALA A 46 1.80 1.55 21.91
C ALA A 46 2.89 1.52 22.99
N GLN A 47 4.00 0.85 22.70
CA GLN A 47 5.18 0.85 23.54
C GLN A 47 5.73 2.28 23.70
N SER A 48 6.03 2.69 24.94
CA SER A 48 6.48 4.06 25.24
C SER A 48 8.00 4.25 25.12
N LYS A 49 8.78 3.16 25.20
CA LYS A 49 10.26 3.15 25.12
C LYS A 49 10.75 1.76 24.78
N LEU A 50 11.90 1.68 24.12
CA LEU A 50 12.59 0.41 23.91
C LEU A 50 13.23 -0.05 25.22
N GLY A 51 13.13 -1.36 25.46
CA GLY A 51 13.80 -2.06 26.53
C GLY A 51 15.07 -2.78 26.04
N LYS A 52 15.49 -3.78 26.81
CA LYS A 52 16.53 -4.71 26.40
C LYS A 52 15.96 -5.64 25.31
N THR A 53 16.77 -5.97 24.30
CA THR A 53 16.41 -6.97 23.27
C THR A 53 16.17 -8.34 23.91
N GLU A 54 15.20 -9.06 23.37
CA GLU A 54 14.80 -10.38 23.86
C GLU A 54 15.68 -11.52 23.30
N GLY A 55 16.47 -11.22 22.26
CA GLY A 55 17.41 -12.17 21.67
C GLY A 55 16.94 -12.83 20.38
N GLU A 56 15.66 -12.72 20.06
CA GLU A 56 15.11 -13.20 18.79
C GLU A 56 13.90 -12.36 18.33
N VAL A 57 13.48 -12.54 17.09
CA VAL A 57 12.24 -12.00 16.52
C VAL A 57 11.64 -13.00 15.54
N ASN A 58 10.35 -13.24 15.64
CA ASN A 58 9.60 -14.17 14.79
C ASN A 58 8.73 -13.38 13.82
N LEU A 59 9.04 -13.44 12.54
CA LEU A 59 8.44 -12.63 11.49
C LEU A 59 7.56 -13.45 10.55
N ILE A 60 6.45 -12.86 10.11
CA ILE A 60 5.70 -13.30 8.93
C ILE A 60 6.00 -12.31 7.81
N ALA A 61 6.45 -12.79 6.67
CA ALA A 61 6.86 -11.92 5.56
C ALA A 61 6.47 -12.48 4.20
N TRP A 62 6.38 -11.60 3.21
CA TRP A 62 6.43 -11.98 1.82
C TRP A 62 7.80 -12.55 1.47
N ALA A 63 7.85 -13.43 0.46
CA ALA A 63 9.13 -13.88 -0.10
C ALA A 63 9.92 -12.66 -0.62
N GLY A 64 11.21 -12.62 -0.34
CA GLY A 64 12.09 -11.51 -0.74
C GLY A 64 12.19 -10.34 0.24
N TYR A 65 11.45 -10.36 1.36
CA TYR A 65 11.52 -9.27 2.36
C TYR A 65 12.48 -9.55 3.52
N VAL A 66 12.87 -10.80 3.73
CA VAL A 66 13.75 -11.20 4.84
C VAL A 66 14.77 -12.21 4.32
N GLU A 67 15.80 -11.69 3.64
CA GLU A 67 16.84 -12.52 3.03
C GLU A 67 18.08 -12.59 3.94
N ASP A 68 18.55 -13.83 4.14
CA ASP A 68 19.67 -14.20 5.02
C ASP A 68 20.82 -14.88 4.27
N GLY A 69 20.87 -14.75 2.94
CA GLY A 69 21.85 -15.37 2.09
C GLY A 69 21.56 -16.84 1.75
N SER A 70 20.50 -17.45 2.28
CA SER A 70 20.16 -18.85 2.01
C SER A 70 19.61 -19.07 0.61
N ASN A 71 18.86 -18.09 0.07
CA ASN A 71 18.34 -18.14 -1.30
C ASN A 71 19.37 -17.67 -2.31
N ASP A 72 20.07 -16.57 -2.00
CA ASP A 72 21.15 -15.99 -2.79
C ASP A 72 22.25 -15.52 -1.83
N PRO A 73 23.47 -16.10 -1.87
CA PRO A 73 24.55 -15.72 -0.96
C PRO A 73 25.02 -14.26 -1.07
N GLU A 74 24.65 -13.55 -2.14
CA GLU A 74 24.96 -12.13 -2.32
C GLU A 74 23.86 -11.22 -1.73
N VAL A 75 22.74 -11.80 -1.27
CA VAL A 75 21.55 -11.07 -0.79
C VAL A 75 21.31 -11.43 0.68
N ASP A 76 21.87 -10.63 1.57
CA ASP A 76 21.79 -10.84 3.02
C ASP A 76 21.79 -9.48 3.75
N TRP A 77 20.66 -9.14 4.35
CA TRP A 77 20.55 -8.03 5.30
C TRP A 77 20.16 -8.48 6.69
N VAL A 78 19.88 -9.77 6.88
CA VAL A 78 19.52 -10.36 8.17
C VAL A 78 20.76 -10.56 9.04
N SER A 79 21.83 -11.11 8.52
CA SER A 79 23.06 -11.38 9.29
C SER A 79 23.65 -10.12 9.95
N ASP A 80 23.62 -8.98 9.25
CA ASP A 80 24.09 -7.71 9.81
C ASP A 80 23.13 -7.18 10.89
N PHE A 81 21.82 -7.37 10.75
CA PHE A 81 20.85 -7.06 11.80
C PHE A 81 21.09 -7.87 13.06
N GLU A 82 21.22 -9.19 12.93
CA GLU A 82 21.47 -10.10 14.04
C GLU A 82 22.75 -9.75 14.80
N LYS A 83 23.82 -9.47 14.06
CA LYS A 83 25.11 -9.08 14.61
C LYS A 83 25.05 -7.78 15.37
N GLN A 84 24.31 -6.77 14.86
CA GLN A 84 24.25 -5.45 15.47
C GLN A 84 23.29 -5.39 16.67
N THR A 85 22.22 -6.17 16.64
CA THR A 85 21.14 -6.06 17.62
C THR A 85 21.14 -7.20 18.64
N GLY A 86 21.73 -8.33 18.30
CA GLY A 86 21.65 -9.58 19.07
C GLY A 86 20.27 -10.24 18.98
N CYS A 87 19.42 -9.82 18.02
CA CYS A 87 18.11 -10.44 17.78
C CYS A 87 18.22 -11.44 16.61
N GLN A 88 18.11 -12.72 16.87
CA GLN A 88 18.03 -13.74 15.81
C GLN A 88 16.69 -13.62 15.08
N VAL A 89 16.71 -13.73 13.75
CA VAL A 89 15.53 -13.62 12.91
C VAL A 89 15.01 -14.99 12.51
N ASN A 90 13.78 -15.28 12.90
CA ASN A 90 13.05 -16.45 12.44
C ASN A 90 11.93 -16.00 11.51
N THR A 91 11.92 -16.49 10.28
CA THR A 91 10.96 -16.04 9.27
C THR A 91 10.03 -17.15 8.83
N LYS A 92 8.75 -16.84 8.77
CA LYS A 92 7.73 -17.62 8.08
C LYS A 92 7.27 -16.87 6.83
N THR A 93 7.64 -17.36 5.66
CA THR A 93 7.09 -16.85 4.40
C THR A 93 5.63 -17.23 4.27
N ALA A 94 4.77 -16.26 3.98
CA ALA A 94 3.37 -16.46 3.68
C ALA A 94 3.08 -16.19 2.19
N ALA A 95 2.15 -16.95 1.63
CA ALA A 95 1.79 -16.88 0.21
C ALA A 95 0.62 -15.93 -0.08
N SER A 96 -0.08 -15.43 0.97
CA SER A 96 -1.24 -14.55 0.80
C SER A 96 -1.52 -13.74 2.07
N SER A 97 -2.21 -12.60 1.91
CA SER A 97 -2.74 -11.79 3.01
C SER A 97 -3.62 -12.60 3.97
N ASP A 98 -4.41 -13.54 3.46
CA ASP A 98 -5.26 -14.40 4.28
C ASP A 98 -4.45 -15.38 5.13
N GLU A 99 -3.34 -15.89 4.62
CA GLU A 99 -2.40 -16.72 5.40
C GLU A 99 -1.75 -15.88 6.50
N MET A 100 -1.29 -14.67 6.20
CA MET A 100 -0.72 -13.74 7.19
C MET A 100 -1.68 -13.46 8.34
N VAL A 101 -2.94 -13.16 8.05
CA VAL A 101 -3.97 -12.95 9.07
C VAL A 101 -4.19 -14.20 9.93
N LYS A 102 -4.19 -15.40 9.33
CA LYS A 102 -4.32 -16.65 10.09
C LYS A 102 -3.12 -16.90 10.99
N LEU A 103 -1.90 -16.68 10.50
CA LEU A 103 -0.67 -16.86 11.27
C LEU A 103 -0.59 -15.89 12.44
N MET A 104 -0.92 -14.60 12.24
CA MET A 104 -0.94 -13.60 13.31
C MET A 104 -1.88 -13.98 14.46
N LYS A 105 -3.05 -14.55 14.17
CA LYS A 105 -4.01 -15.02 15.20
C LYS A 105 -3.44 -16.09 16.11
N THR A 106 -2.45 -16.84 15.67
CA THR A 106 -1.81 -17.88 16.50
C THR A 106 -1.08 -17.28 17.70
N GLY A 107 -0.62 -16.02 17.60
CA GLY A 107 0.19 -15.35 18.62
C GLY A 107 1.63 -15.88 18.72
N GLN A 108 2.11 -16.61 17.70
CA GLN A 108 3.46 -17.19 17.66
C GLN A 108 4.49 -16.26 16.97
N TYR A 109 4.02 -15.14 16.45
CA TYR A 109 4.85 -14.20 15.67
C TYR A 109 4.81 -12.80 16.28
N ASP A 110 5.91 -12.09 16.14
CA ASP A 110 6.10 -10.76 16.72
C ASP A 110 5.70 -9.65 15.74
N ALA A 111 5.92 -9.86 14.45
CA ALA A 111 5.55 -8.89 13.43
C ALA A 111 5.18 -9.56 12.10
N VAL A 112 4.46 -8.81 11.25
CA VAL A 112 4.04 -9.22 9.91
C VAL A 112 4.19 -8.07 8.93
N SER A 113 4.64 -8.38 7.68
CA SER A 113 4.62 -7.44 6.56
C SER A 113 3.27 -7.53 5.84
N ALA A 114 2.25 -6.82 6.33
CA ALA A 114 0.89 -6.93 5.83
C ALA A 114 0.60 -5.94 4.69
N SER A 115 -0.05 -6.40 3.64
CA SER A 115 -0.64 -5.52 2.63
C SER A 115 -1.92 -4.86 3.12
N GLY A 116 -2.35 -3.78 2.46
CA GLY A 116 -3.48 -2.96 2.91
C GLY A 116 -4.81 -3.71 3.02
N ASP A 117 -5.02 -4.76 2.24
CA ASP A 117 -6.20 -5.63 2.31
C ASP A 117 -6.28 -6.49 3.59
N ALA A 118 -5.16 -6.65 4.32
CA ALA A 118 -5.09 -7.37 5.58
C ALA A 118 -5.05 -6.45 6.80
N SER A 119 -4.54 -5.24 6.66
CA SER A 119 -4.16 -4.35 7.76
C SER A 119 -5.32 -4.04 8.71
N LEU A 120 -6.46 -3.55 8.20
CA LEU A 120 -7.60 -3.21 9.06
C LEU A 120 -8.24 -4.45 9.70
N ARG A 121 -8.10 -5.63 9.08
CA ARG A 121 -8.55 -6.90 9.67
C ARG A 121 -7.75 -7.25 10.92
N LEU A 122 -6.42 -7.07 10.85
CA LEU A 122 -5.51 -7.29 11.99
C LEU A 122 -5.73 -6.27 13.11
N ILE A 123 -5.98 -5.01 12.73
CA ILE A 123 -6.28 -3.94 13.69
C ILE A 123 -7.62 -4.19 14.36
N ALA A 124 -8.68 -4.44 13.60
CA ALA A 124 -10.04 -4.64 14.10
C ALA A 124 -10.16 -5.88 15.01
N SER A 125 -9.42 -6.96 14.71
CA SER A 125 -9.40 -8.17 15.52
C SER A 125 -8.55 -8.03 16.79
N GLY A 126 -7.74 -6.95 16.91
CA GLY A 126 -6.78 -6.78 18.00
C GLY A 126 -5.58 -7.71 17.93
N ASP A 127 -5.28 -8.25 16.73
CA ASP A 127 -4.08 -9.04 16.50
C ASP A 127 -2.85 -8.16 16.21
N ALA A 128 -3.06 -6.92 15.75
CA ALA A 128 -2.02 -5.90 15.62
C ALA A 128 -2.10 -4.86 16.74
N ALA A 129 -0.96 -4.48 17.30
CA ALA A 129 -0.83 -3.42 18.29
C ALA A 129 -0.50 -2.06 17.66
N PRO A 130 -0.88 -0.94 18.28
CA PRO A 130 -0.40 0.37 17.89
C PRO A 130 1.13 0.45 17.94
N VAL A 131 1.72 1.16 16.99
CA VAL A 131 3.17 1.37 16.88
C VAL A 131 3.52 2.81 17.27
N ASN A 132 4.47 2.97 18.18
CA ASN A 132 5.05 4.27 18.48
C ASN A 132 6.18 4.57 17.46
N THR A 133 5.89 5.43 16.50
CA THR A 133 6.82 5.78 15.42
C THR A 133 8.06 6.53 15.92
N ASP A 134 8.04 7.15 17.09
CA ASP A 134 9.21 7.78 17.71
C ASP A 134 10.29 6.77 18.11
N LEU A 135 9.92 5.49 18.22
CA LEU A 135 10.85 4.39 18.51
C LEU A 135 11.49 3.79 17.25
N VAL A 136 11.14 4.32 16.07
CA VAL A 136 11.64 3.93 14.75
C VAL A 136 12.25 5.16 14.06
N PRO A 137 13.51 5.50 14.37
CA PRO A 137 14.16 6.73 13.88
C PRO A 137 14.09 6.93 12.36
N ASN A 138 14.29 5.87 11.58
CA ASN A 138 14.22 5.92 10.13
C ASN A 138 12.80 6.24 9.59
N TYR A 139 11.74 6.14 10.42
CA TYR A 139 10.41 6.58 10.04
C TYR A 139 10.34 8.07 9.69
N ALA A 140 11.25 8.89 10.24
CA ALA A 140 11.33 10.29 9.89
C ALA A 140 11.54 10.51 8.38
N ASP A 141 12.28 9.62 7.72
CA ASP A 141 12.65 9.68 6.31
C ASP A 141 11.67 8.94 5.37
N VAL A 142 10.63 8.29 5.90
CA VAL A 142 9.57 7.69 5.08
C VAL A 142 8.82 8.76 4.30
N PHE A 143 8.50 8.50 3.03
CA PHE A 143 7.69 9.40 2.20
C PHE A 143 6.37 9.77 2.89
N SER A 144 6.01 11.05 2.85
CA SER A 144 4.81 11.56 3.55
C SER A 144 3.52 10.88 3.09
N GLY A 145 3.43 10.52 1.80
CA GLY A 145 2.29 9.81 1.21
C GLY A 145 2.12 8.37 1.70
N LEU A 146 3.06 7.83 2.49
CA LEU A 146 2.96 6.49 3.10
C LEU A 146 2.71 6.53 4.61
N LYS A 147 2.94 7.69 5.25
CA LYS A 147 2.76 7.85 6.70
C LYS A 147 1.29 7.99 7.07
N GLN A 148 0.84 7.25 8.07
CA GLN A 148 -0.49 7.38 8.68
C GLN A 148 -1.64 7.37 7.65
N GLN A 149 -1.55 6.47 6.68
CA GLN A 149 -2.57 6.29 5.68
C GLN A 149 -3.72 5.40 6.19
N ALA A 150 -4.85 5.40 5.51
CA ALA A 150 -6.04 4.65 5.90
C ALA A 150 -5.80 3.13 6.00
N TRP A 151 -4.79 2.60 5.33
CA TRP A 151 -4.42 1.17 5.41
C TRP A 151 -3.42 0.84 6.52
N ASN A 152 -2.80 1.82 7.17
CA ASN A 152 -1.80 1.58 8.23
C ASN A 152 -2.04 2.40 9.50
N SER A 153 -3.18 3.09 9.60
CA SER A 153 -3.55 3.88 10.77
C SER A 153 -5.07 3.91 10.99
N VAL A 154 -5.48 4.11 12.22
CA VAL A 154 -6.88 4.31 12.61
C VAL A 154 -6.95 5.50 13.55
N ASP A 155 -7.79 6.49 13.23
CA ASP A 155 -8.01 7.71 14.02
C ASP A 155 -6.70 8.41 14.47
N GLY A 156 -5.73 8.48 13.57
CA GLY A 156 -4.42 9.11 13.81
C GLY A 156 -3.42 8.25 14.59
N THR A 157 -3.81 7.02 14.96
CA THR A 157 -2.92 6.06 15.62
C THR A 157 -2.26 5.17 14.57
N ALA A 158 -0.92 5.17 14.51
CA ALA A 158 -0.18 4.29 13.62
C ALA A 158 -0.21 2.84 14.12
N TYR A 159 -0.41 1.89 13.19
CA TYR A 159 -0.38 0.44 13.46
C TYR A 159 0.71 -0.29 12.69
N GLY A 160 1.53 0.45 11.96
CA GLY A 160 2.63 -0.17 11.24
C GLY A 160 3.58 0.84 10.58
N ILE A 161 4.68 0.30 10.10
CA ILE A 161 5.78 1.02 9.45
C ILE A 161 5.79 0.64 7.98
N PRO A 162 5.56 1.57 7.03
CA PRO A 162 5.59 1.28 5.60
C PRO A 162 6.95 0.72 5.17
N HIS A 163 6.92 -0.28 4.29
CA HIS A 163 8.12 -0.97 3.79
C HIS A 163 8.48 -0.53 2.37
N GLY A 164 7.48 -0.47 1.50
CA GLY A 164 7.59 -0.10 0.11
C GLY A 164 6.22 0.08 -0.51
N ARG A 165 6.18 0.33 -1.83
CA ARG A 165 4.94 0.45 -2.58
C ARG A 165 5.11 0.01 -4.03
N GLY A 166 4.02 -0.49 -4.63
CA GLY A 166 3.95 -0.86 -6.04
C GLY A 166 2.59 -0.56 -6.65
N ALA A 167 2.55 -0.34 -7.95
CA ALA A 167 1.31 -0.20 -8.71
C ALA A 167 0.96 -1.51 -9.41
N ASN A 168 -0.34 -1.79 -9.52
CA ASN A 168 -0.85 -2.81 -10.41
C ASN A 168 -0.91 -2.21 -11.82
N LEU A 169 -0.30 -2.84 -12.79
CA LEU A 169 -0.14 -2.34 -14.15
C LEU A 169 -0.91 -3.19 -15.14
N LEU A 170 -1.20 -2.61 -16.29
CA LEU A 170 -1.65 -3.34 -17.47
C LEU A 170 -0.44 -3.71 -18.32
N MET A 171 -0.07 -5.00 -18.35
CA MET A 171 0.95 -5.54 -19.24
C MET A 171 0.34 -6.07 -20.53
N TYR A 172 1.03 -5.87 -21.64
CA TYR A 172 0.60 -6.39 -22.92
C TYR A 172 1.78 -6.80 -23.80
N ASN A 173 1.57 -7.79 -24.64
CA ASN A 173 2.53 -8.21 -25.67
C ASN A 173 2.46 -7.25 -26.86
N THR A 174 3.59 -6.58 -27.17
CA THR A 174 3.66 -5.52 -28.19
C THR A 174 3.52 -6.01 -29.62
N GLU A 175 3.70 -7.32 -29.88
CA GLU A 175 3.54 -7.94 -31.18
C GLU A 175 2.14 -8.52 -31.40
N LYS A 176 1.42 -8.84 -30.31
CA LYS A 176 0.11 -9.50 -30.36
C LYS A 176 -1.06 -8.53 -30.13
N VAL A 177 -0.82 -7.45 -29.39
CA VAL A 177 -1.85 -6.47 -29.01
C VAL A 177 -1.61 -5.17 -29.79
N SER A 178 -2.48 -4.87 -30.73
CA SER A 178 -2.41 -3.66 -31.56
C SER A 178 -3.82 -3.11 -31.80
N PRO A 179 -4.06 -1.81 -31.63
CA PRO A 179 -3.13 -0.79 -31.14
C PRO A 179 -2.72 -1.03 -29.69
N ALA A 180 -1.64 -0.39 -29.22
CA ALA A 180 -1.23 -0.43 -27.81
C ALA A 180 -2.40 0.01 -26.91
N PRO A 181 -2.76 -0.75 -25.85
CA PRO A 181 -3.86 -0.40 -24.98
C PRO A 181 -3.51 0.84 -24.16
N THR A 182 -4.53 1.62 -23.79
CA THR A 182 -4.41 2.80 -22.90
C THR A 182 -5.44 2.76 -21.79
N SER A 183 -6.19 1.66 -21.68
CA SER A 183 -7.35 1.50 -20.81
C SER A 183 -7.43 0.08 -20.29
N TRP A 184 -7.94 -0.07 -19.07
CA TRP A 184 -8.32 -1.37 -18.52
C TRP A 184 -9.42 -2.07 -19.35
N SER A 185 -10.08 -1.39 -20.31
CA SER A 185 -11.03 -2.05 -21.21
C SER A 185 -10.43 -3.28 -21.90
N ALA A 186 -9.11 -3.27 -22.17
CA ALA A 186 -8.41 -4.39 -22.81
C ALA A 186 -8.57 -5.73 -22.05
N VAL A 187 -8.68 -5.69 -20.73
CA VAL A 187 -8.90 -6.88 -19.88
C VAL A 187 -10.33 -7.01 -19.37
N PHE A 188 -11.19 -5.99 -19.54
CA PHE A 188 -12.60 -6.02 -19.15
C PHE A 188 -13.52 -6.08 -20.37
N ASP A 189 -13.99 -4.94 -20.86
CA ASP A 189 -15.01 -4.89 -21.91
C ASP A 189 -14.53 -5.47 -23.26
N ASP A 190 -13.24 -5.28 -23.58
CA ASP A 190 -12.61 -5.74 -24.83
C ASP A 190 -11.91 -7.11 -24.68
N ALA A 191 -11.94 -7.73 -23.50
CA ALA A 191 -11.22 -8.97 -23.18
C ALA A 191 -11.54 -10.13 -24.13
N ALA A 192 -12.75 -10.15 -24.73
CA ALA A 192 -13.14 -11.17 -25.69
C ALA A 192 -12.24 -11.28 -26.92
N GLN A 193 -11.52 -10.19 -27.27
CA GLN A 193 -10.53 -10.18 -28.37
C GLN A 193 -9.33 -11.08 -28.06
N TYR A 194 -9.06 -11.31 -26.76
CA TYR A 194 -7.92 -12.05 -26.25
C TYR A 194 -8.35 -13.30 -25.47
N LYS A 195 -9.50 -13.87 -25.82
CA LYS A 195 -10.10 -15.01 -25.09
C LYS A 195 -9.10 -16.13 -24.87
N GLY A 196 -8.92 -16.53 -23.59
CA GLY A 196 -7.98 -17.55 -23.17
C GLY A 196 -6.52 -17.07 -23.07
N HIS A 197 -6.25 -15.77 -23.33
CA HIS A 197 -4.93 -15.18 -23.26
C HIS A 197 -4.87 -13.93 -22.36
N VAL A 198 -5.89 -13.73 -21.53
CA VAL A 198 -5.93 -12.69 -20.51
C VAL A 198 -5.42 -13.27 -19.20
N THR A 199 -4.55 -12.55 -18.49
CA THR A 199 -4.18 -12.88 -17.10
C THR A 199 -4.81 -11.89 -16.13
N ALA A 200 -5.11 -12.37 -14.92
CA ALA A 200 -5.63 -11.56 -13.83
C ALA A 200 -5.00 -11.99 -12.50
N TYR A 201 -4.84 -11.03 -11.58
CA TYR A 201 -4.30 -11.31 -10.25
C TYR A 201 -5.26 -12.19 -9.43
N ASP A 202 -4.76 -13.28 -8.85
CA ASP A 202 -5.55 -14.24 -8.08
C ASP A 202 -5.74 -13.79 -6.62
N SER A 203 -6.57 -12.77 -6.42
CA SER A 203 -6.93 -12.30 -5.09
C SER A 203 -8.30 -11.66 -5.06
N PRO A 204 -9.07 -11.80 -3.97
CA PRO A 204 -10.34 -11.10 -3.78
C PRO A 204 -10.23 -9.58 -3.94
N ILE A 205 -9.07 -8.98 -3.63
CA ILE A 205 -8.85 -7.54 -3.75
C ILE A 205 -8.92 -7.06 -5.21
N TYR A 206 -8.76 -7.96 -6.19
CA TYR A 206 -8.92 -7.65 -7.61
C TYR A 206 -10.32 -7.13 -7.97
N ILE A 207 -11.33 -7.34 -7.12
CA ILE A 207 -12.66 -6.71 -7.28
C ILE A 207 -12.55 -5.18 -7.27
N ALA A 208 -11.56 -4.62 -6.55
CA ALA A 208 -11.32 -3.18 -6.55
C ALA A 208 -10.80 -2.65 -7.90
N ASP A 209 -10.06 -3.46 -8.67
CA ASP A 209 -9.61 -3.10 -10.02
C ASP A 209 -10.80 -2.96 -10.97
N ALA A 210 -11.75 -3.89 -10.88
CA ALA A 210 -13.02 -3.79 -11.61
C ALA A 210 -13.84 -2.56 -11.18
N ALA A 211 -13.90 -2.29 -9.88
CA ALA A 211 -14.59 -1.12 -9.34
C ALA A 211 -13.95 0.20 -9.78
N LEU A 212 -12.62 0.28 -9.81
CA LEU A 212 -11.88 1.43 -10.32
C LEU A 212 -12.16 1.67 -11.81
N TYR A 213 -12.20 0.63 -12.62
CA TYR A 213 -12.60 0.73 -14.01
C TYR A 213 -14.04 1.21 -14.17
N LEU A 214 -14.98 0.67 -13.37
CA LEU A 214 -16.38 1.09 -13.36
C LEU A 214 -16.55 2.53 -12.87
N LYS A 215 -15.77 2.99 -11.89
CA LYS A 215 -15.74 4.41 -11.47
C LYS A 215 -15.53 5.34 -12.65
N ALA A 216 -14.64 4.99 -13.56
CA ALA A 216 -14.33 5.81 -14.73
C ALA A 216 -15.32 5.65 -15.88
N THR A 217 -15.92 4.46 -16.04
CA THR A 217 -16.73 4.10 -17.24
C THR A 217 -18.23 4.08 -16.97
N LYS A 218 -18.66 4.04 -15.70
CA LYS A 218 -20.05 3.97 -15.24
C LYS A 218 -20.31 5.00 -14.14
N PRO A 219 -20.24 6.32 -14.44
CA PRO A 219 -20.36 7.38 -13.42
C PRO A 219 -21.70 7.33 -12.68
N GLU A 220 -22.74 6.72 -13.25
CA GLU A 220 -24.02 6.50 -12.60
C GLU A 220 -23.94 5.63 -11.34
N LEU A 221 -22.92 4.79 -11.22
CA LEU A 221 -22.66 3.98 -10.03
C LEU A 221 -22.10 4.81 -8.86
N LYS A 222 -21.59 6.02 -9.11
CA LYS A 222 -21.06 6.95 -8.09
C LYS A 222 -20.02 6.29 -7.17
N ILE A 223 -19.14 5.44 -7.71
CA ILE A 223 -18.04 4.85 -6.95
C ILE A 223 -17.01 5.95 -6.65
N GLU A 224 -16.79 6.28 -5.39
CA GLU A 224 -15.78 7.25 -4.96
C GLU A 224 -14.47 6.54 -4.54
N ASP A 225 -14.58 5.44 -3.82
CA ASP A 225 -13.47 4.62 -3.36
C ASP A 225 -13.68 3.16 -3.80
N PRO A 226 -12.76 2.55 -4.56
CA PRO A 226 -12.91 1.16 -5.03
C PRO A 226 -12.91 0.12 -3.89
N TYR A 227 -12.56 0.50 -2.66
CA TYR A 227 -12.59 -0.36 -1.47
C TYR A 227 -13.81 -0.11 -0.58
N ALA A 228 -14.63 0.87 -0.90
CA ALA A 228 -15.83 1.24 -0.15
C ALA A 228 -17.10 1.07 -1.01
N LEU A 229 -17.39 -0.16 -1.42
CA LEU A 229 -18.50 -0.46 -2.31
C LEU A 229 -19.76 -0.80 -1.52
N ASP A 230 -20.86 -0.10 -1.81
CA ASP A 230 -22.19 -0.61 -1.40
C ASP A 230 -22.60 -1.83 -2.24
N GLN A 231 -23.77 -2.41 -1.95
CA GLN A 231 -24.16 -3.67 -2.58
C GLN A 231 -24.29 -3.54 -4.11
N ASP A 232 -24.88 -2.46 -4.61
CA ASP A 232 -25.12 -2.28 -6.05
C ASP A 232 -23.78 -2.08 -6.80
N GLN A 233 -22.87 -1.31 -6.21
CA GLN A 233 -21.52 -1.07 -6.73
C GLN A 233 -20.69 -2.36 -6.73
N PHE A 234 -20.78 -3.13 -5.65
CA PHE A 234 -20.11 -4.42 -5.51
C PHE A 234 -20.63 -5.44 -6.52
N ASP A 235 -21.93 -5.58 -6.65
CA ASP A 235 -22.56 -6.50 -7.60
C ASP A 235 -22.15 -6.16 -9.04
N ALA A 236 -22.09 -4.87 -9.38
CA ALA A 236 -21.63 -4.42 -10.70
C ALA A 236 -20.17 -4.82 -10.97
N ALA A 237 -19.28 -4.69 -9.98
CA ALA A 237 -17.88 -5.10 -10.09
C ALA A 237 -17.74 -6.62 -10.24
N VAL A 238 -18.47 -7.38 -9.43
CA VAL A 238 -18.53 -8.86 -9.51
C VAL A 238 -19.07 -9.33 -10.87
N ASP A 239 -20.12 -8.71 -11.39
CA ASP A 239 -20.68 -9.04 -12.70
C ASP A 239 -19.69 -8.76 -13.84
N LEU A 240 -18.90 -7.67 -13.73
CA LEU A 240 -17.84 -7.37 -14.70
C LEU A 240 -16.78 -8.48 -14.69
N LEU A 241 -16.34 -8.91 -13.50
CA LEU A 241 -15.35 -9.98 -13.35
C LEU A 241 -15.87 -11.36 -13.79
N LYS A 242 -17.14 -11.68 -13.55
CA LYS A 242 -17.77 -12.90 -14.10
C LYS A 242 -17.77 -12.91 -15.64
N LYS A 243 -17.95 -11.74 -16.27
CA LYS A 243 -17.83 -11.62 -17.73
C LYS A 243 -16.36 -11.76 -18.18
N GLN A 244 -15.41 -11.15 -17.45
CA GLN A 244 -14.00 -11.28 -17.73
C GLN A 244 -13.53 -12.72 -17.61
N ASN A 245 -13.98 -13.47 -16.60
CA ASN A 245 -13.60 -14.86 -16.34
C ASN A 245 -13.74 -15.78 -17.55
N ALA A 246 -14.74 -15.52 -18.41
CA ALA A 246 -14.92 -16.27 -19.65
C ALA A 246 -13.76 -16.10 -20.67
N ASN A 247 -12.90 -15.09 -20.46
CA ASN A 247 -11.79 -14.73 -21.33
C ASN A 247 -10.41 -14.95 -20.66
N VAL A 248 -10.39 -15.15 -19.34
CA VAL A 248 -9.16 -15.40 -18.58
C VAL A 248 -8.60 -16.77 -18.93
N GLY A 249 -7.32 -16.80 -19.28
CA GLY A 249 -6.55 -18.03 -19.48
C GLY A 249 -5.86 -18.47 -18.20
N GLU A 250 -5.42 -17.49 -17.39
CA GLU A 250 -4.72 -17.76 -16.13
C GLU A 250 -5.02 -16.70 -15.07
N TYR A 251 -5.30 -17.18 -13.84
CA TYR A 251 -5.24 -16.37 -12.63
C TYR A 251 -3.86 -16.59 -11.99
N TRP A 252 -3.06 -15.54 -11.87
CA TRP A 252 -1.72 -15.64 -11.35
C TRP A 252 -1.61 -15.15 -9.90
N SER A 253 -0.83 -15.88 -9.12
CA SER A 253 -0.33 -15.50 -7.80
C SER A 253 1.17 -15.78 -7.67
N ASP A 254 1.75 -16.42 -8.70
CA ASP A 254 3.16 -16.74 -8.83
C ASP A 254 3.71 -15.95 -10.02
N TYR A 255 4.62 -15.01 -9.75
CA TYR A 255 5.20 -14.12 -10.75
C TYR A 255 6.00 -14.85 -11.84
N LEU A 256 6.65 -15.98 -11.51
CA LEU A 256 7.40 -16.77 -12.49
C LEU A 256 6.48 -17.43 -13.53
N LYS A 257 5.28 -17.83 -13.12
CA LYS A 257 4.27 -18.34 -14.05
C LYS A 257 3.78 -17.25 -14.99
N GLU A 258 3.51 -16.05 -14.49
CA GLU A 258 3.11 -14.93 -15.32
C GLU A 258 4.19 -14.59 -16.36
N ILE A 259 5.47 -14.48 -15.95
CA ILE A 259 6.60 -14.28 -16.87
C ILE A 259 6.61 -15.35 -17.95
N SER A 260 6.51 -16.63 -17.56
CA SER A 260 6.52 -17.76 -18.51
C SER A 260 5.35 -17.70 -19.49
N ALA A 261 4.16 -17.34 -19.03
CA ALA A 261 2.97 -17.23 -19.88
C ALA A 261 3.08 -16.11 -20.95
N PHE A 262 3.66 -14.97 -20.57
CA PHE A 262 3.92 -13.90 -21.55
C PHE A 262 5.06 -14.23 -22.52
N LYS A 263 6.08 -14.96 -22.08
CA LYS A 263 7.17 -15.42 -22.95
C LYS A 263 6.71 -16.45 -23.97
N SER A 264 5.88 -17.41 -23.56
CA SER A 264 5.32 -18.45 -24.45
C SER A 264 4.25 -17.86 -25.40
N GLY A 265 3.62 -16.75 -25.01
CA GLY A 265 2.47 -16.18 -25.71
C GLY A 265 1.14 -16.84 -25.31
N ASP A 266 1.13 -17.65 -24.26
CA ASP A 266 -0.11 -18.17 -23.64
C ASP A 266 -0.93 -17.02 -23.03
N SER A 267 -0.24 -15.97 -22.57
CA SER A 267 -0.86 -14.70 -22.17
C SER A 267 -0.37 -13.55 -23.06
N VAL A 268 -1.26 -12.63 -23.38
CA VAL A 268 -0.93 -11.49 -24.22
C VAL A 268 -1.31 -10.14 -23.61
N VAL A 269 -2.22 -10.12 -22.65
CA VAL A 269 -2.65 -8.92 -21.92
C VAL A 269 -3.13 -9.30 -20.53
N GLY A 270 -2.83 -8.48 -19.53
CA GLY A 270 -3.27 -8.78 -18.15
C GLY A 270 -2.76 -7.80 -17.13
N THR A 271 -3.11 -8.08 -15.87
CA THR A 271 -2.57 -7.34 -14.73
C THR A 271 -1.17 -7.83 -14.39
N THR A 272 -0.32 -6.94 -13.94
CA THR A 272 1.06 -7.25 -13.56
C THR A 272 1.60 -6.28 -12.52
N TRP A 273 2.81 -6.53 -12.03
CA TRP A 273 3.63 -5.56 -11.28
C TRP A 273 4.83 -5.12 -12.11
N GLN A 274 5.41 -3.97 -11.77
CA GLN A 274 6.54 -3.41 -12.51
C GLN A 274 7.71 -4.41 -12.60
N VAL A 275 8.05 -5.07 -11.48
CA VAL A 275 9.12 -6.06 -11.45
C VAL A 275 8.88 -7.21 -12.43
N ILE A 276 7.65 -7.69 -12.53
CA ILE A 276 7.29 -8.80 -13.43
C ILE A 276 7.48 -8.39 -14.88
N ALA A 277 7.02 -7.17 -15.23
CA ALA A 277 7.20 -6.62 -16.56
C ALA A 277 8.69 -6.47 -16.92
N ASN A 278 9.50 -5.95 -15.99
CA ASN A 278 10.95 -5.77 -16.18
C ASN A 278 11.65 -7.12 -16.35
N LEU A 279 11.33 -8.12 -15.53
CA LEU A 279 11.91 -9.46 -15.63
C LEU A 279 11.48 -10.15 -16.94
N ALA A 280 10.23 -10.06 -17.32
CA ALA A 280 9.73 -10.62 -18.56
C ALA A 280 10.44 -10.01 -19.78
N GLU A 281 10.62 -8.68 -19.80
CA GLU A 281 11.36 -7.98 -20.84
C GLU A 281 12.85 -8.40 -20.87
N GLY A 282 13.50 -8.45 -19.71
CA GLY A 282 14.88 -8.90 -19.54
C GLY A 282 15.09 -10.34 -20.03
N GLU A 283 14.10 -11.20 -19.90
CA GLU A 283 14.10 -12.56 -20.42
C GLU A 283 13.67 -12.67 -21.91
N GLY A 284 13.47 -11.54 -22.57
CA GLY A 284 13.23 -11.42 -24.00
C GLY A 284 11.77 -11.43 -24.44
N ALA A 285 10.81 -11.41 -23.50
CA ALA A 285 9.40 -11.22 -23.84
C ALA A 285 9.16 -9.84 -24.46
N LYS A 286 8.30 -9.78 -25.47
CA LYS A 286 7.95 -8.54 -26.14
C LYS A 286 6.78 -7.85 -25.44
N VAL A 287 7.03 -7.37 -24.23
CA VAL A 287 6.00 -6.79 -23.37
C VAL A 287 6.24 -5.30 -23.10
N LYS A 288 5.18 -4.62 -22.68
CA LYS A 288 5.19 -3.30 -22.04
C LYS A 288 4.13 -3.29 -20.96
N ALA A 289 4.40 -2.55 -19.89
CA ALA A 289 3.44 -2.28 -18.82
C ALA A 289 3.13 -0.79 -18.76
N ILE A 290 1.89 -0.45 -18.42
CA ILE A 290 1.41 0.92 -18.31
C ILE A 290 0.47 1.08 -17.11
N VAL A 291 0.35 2.30 -16.60
CA VAL A 291 -0.82 2.72 -15.83
C VAL A 291 -1.89 3.17 -16.82
N PRO A 292 -3.06 2.53 -16.86
CA PRO A 292 -4.14 2.96 -17.74
C PRO A 292 -4.69 4.34 -17.40
N LYS A 293 -5.41 4.95 -18.34
CA LYS A 293 -5.99 6.30 -18.19
C LYS A 293 -7.01 6.43 -17.04
N GLU A 294 -7.60 5.33 -16.61
CA GLU A 294 -8.51 5.27 -15.47
C GLU A 294 -7.77 5.32 -14.13
N GLY A 295 -6.45 5.31 -14.13
CA GLY A 295 -5.62 5.07 -12.96
C GLY A 295 -5.44 3.58 -12.70
N SER A 296 -4.90 3.24 -11.53
CA SER A 296 -4.68 1.86 -11.13
C SER A 296 -4.88 1.66 -9.63
N THR A 297 -5.03 0.43 -9.21
CA THR A 297 -4.82 0.04 -7.83
C THR A 297 -3.33 -0.17 -7.56
N GLY A 298 -2.96 -0.29 -6.31
CA GLY A 298 -1.58 -0.54 -5.91
C GLY A 298 -1.51 -1.01 -4.47
N TRP A 299 -0.33 -1.38 -4.04
CA TRP A 299 -0.09 -1.91 -2.70
C TRP A 299 1.01 -1.12 -2.00
N SER A 300 0.93 -1.08 -0.68
CA SER A 300 1.99 -0.60 0.20
C SER A 300 2.01 -1.49 1.43
N ASP A 301 3.04 -2.30 1.51
CA ASP A 301 3.18 -3.25 2.60
C ASP A 301 3.70 -2.55 3.85
N THR A 302 3.25 -3.05 4.98
CA THR A 302 3.46 -2.39 6.26
C THR A 302 3.87 -3.42 7.32
N TRP A 303 4.99 -3.19 7.97
CA TRP A 303 5.41 -3.98 9.13
C TRP A 303 4.54 -3.65 10.33
N MET A 304 3.71 -4.58 10.74
CA MET A 304 2.78 -4.44 11.88
C MET A 304 3.24 -5.28 13.06
N LEU A 305 3.19 -4.69 14.26
CA LEU A 305 3.54 -5.38 15.50
C LEU A 305 2.37 -6.26 15.96
N SER A 306 2.65 -7.50 16.36
CA SER A 306 1.67 -8.37 17.00
C SER A 306 1.27 -7.81 18.36
N ALA A 307 -0.04 -7.83 18.66
CA ALA A 307 -0.53 -7.52 20.00
C ALA A 307 -0.08 -8.55 21.07
N LYS A 308 0.42 -9.71 20.62
CA LYS A 308 0.92 -10.79 21.46
C LYS A 308 2.44 -11.00 21.29
N ALA A 309 3.16 -10.01 20.75
CA ALA A 309 4.59 -10.12 20.53
C ALA A 309 5.33 -10.46 21.82
N GLU A 310 6.09 -11.56 21.80
CA GLU A 310 6.97 -11.95 22.91
C GLU A 310 8.31 -11.19 22.84
N HIS A 311 8.67 -10.70 21.64
CA HIS A 311 9.94 -10.02 21.37
C HIS A 311 9.74 -8.60 20.79
N PRO A 312 8.95 -7.72 21.45
CA PRO A 312 8.57 -6.43 20.87
C PRO A 312 9.75 -5.49 20.66
N ASN A 313 10.81 -5.54 21.49
CA ASN A 313 11.97 -4.67 21.28
C ASN A 313 12.79 -5.08 20.07
N CYS A 314 12.95 -6.38 19.82
CA CYS A 314 13.55 -6.89 18.59
C CYS A 314 12.69 -6.56 17.36
N ALA A 315 11.36 -6.64 17.47
CA ALA A 315 10.45 -6.27 16.38
C ALA A 315 10.55 -4.78 16.01
N TYR A 316 10.62 -3.87 17.00
CA TYR A 316 10.86 -2.44 16.74
C TYR A 316 12.20 -2.18 16.09
N LYS A 317 13.26 -2.89 16.51
CA LYS A 317 14.58 -2.79 15.87
C LYS A 317 14.56 -3.30 14.44
N TRP A 318 13.79 -4.37 14.17
CA TRP A 318 13.57 -4.85 12.81
C TRP A 318 12.87 -3.81 11.95
N MET A 319 11.78 -3.21 12.46
CA MET A 319 11.05 -2.17 11.74
C MET A 319 11.94 -0.97 11.38
N ASP A 320 12.84 -0.56 12.26
CA ASP A 320 13.79 0.53 11.99
C ASP A 320 14.87 0.10 10.99
N TRP A 321 15.38 -1.11 11.13
CA TRP A 321 16.41 -1.69 10.28
C TRP A 321 15.97 -1.81 8.82
N ILE A 322 14.82 -2.43 8.61
CA ILE A 322 14.33 -2.78 7.29
C ILE A 322 13.99 -1.56 6.43
N ILE A 323 13.70 -0.43 7.06
CA ILE A 323 13.47 0.85 6.39
C ILE A 323 14.65 1.82 6.51
N SER A 324 15.83 1.37 6.99
CA SER A 324 17.04 2.20 6.92
C SER A 324 17.44 2.41 5.45
N PRO A 325 18.04 3.54 5.07
CA PRO A 325 18.29 3.87 3.66
C PRO A 325 18.94 2.73 2.88
N LYS A 326 20.04 2.20 3.38
CA LYS A 326 20.79 1.11 2.72
C LYS A 326 19.97 -0.19 2.63
N VAL A 327 19.35 -0.61 3.73
CA VAL A 327 18.62 -1.90 3.72
C VAL A 327 17.35 -1.78 2.88
N ASN A 328 16.63 -0.66 3.00
CA ASN A 328 15.42 -0.45 2.21
C ASN A 328 15.73 -0.34 0.70
N SER A 329 16.91 0.18 0.30
CA SER A 329 17.34 0.12 -1.10
C SER A 329 17.60 -1.32 -1.56
N GLN A 330 18.31 -2.11 -0.76
CA GLN A 330 18.62 -3.51 -1.08
C GLN A 330 17.34 -4.35 -1.25
N VAL A 331 16.39 -4.21 -0.31
CA VAL A 331 15.11 -4.92 -0.40
C VAL A 331 14.31 -4.46 -1.60
N ALA A 332 14.23 -3.15 -1.83
CA ALA A 332 13.51 -2.57 -2.96
C ALA A 332 14.07 -3.08 -4.30
N GLU A 333 15.39 -3.11 -4.46
CA GLU A 333 16.03 -3.63 -5.68
C GLU A 333 15.81 -5.14 -5.85
N TYR A 334 15.89 -5.92 -4.78
CA TYR A 334 15.73 -7.37 -4.84
C TYR A 334 14.27 -7.79 -5.10
N PHE A 335 13.34 -7.21 -4.36
CA PHE A 335 11.91 -7.51 -4.51
C PHE A 335 11.32 -6.86 -5.77
N GLY A 336 11.78 -5.66 -6.12
CA GLY A 336 11.28 -4.86 -7.25
C GLY A 336 10.08 -3.99 -6.87
N GLU A 337 10.31 -3.04 -5.95
CA GLU A 337 9.31 -2.08 -5.49
C GLU A 337 9.90 -0.68 -5.32
N ALA A 338 9.07 0.35 -5.22
CA ALA A 338 9.52 1.66 -4.79
C ALA A 338 9.76 1.65 -3.27
N PRO A 339 10.96 2.02 -2.77
CA PRO A 339 11.27 2.02 -1.35
C PRO A 339 10.40 3.01 -0.57
N ALA A 340 10.15 2.71 0.71
CA ALA A 340 9.42 3.63 1.59
C ALA A 340 10.27 4.78 2.10
N ASN A 341 11.58 4.58 2.26
CA ASN A 341 12.52 5.60 2.75
C ASN A 341 13.00 6.49 1.61
N SER A 342 12.80 7.80 1.73
CA SER A 342 13.16 8.78 0.70
C SER A 342 14.65 8.86 0.40
N LYS A 343 15.51 8.43 1.33
CA LYS A 343 16.97 8.39 1.17
C LYS A 343 17.47 7.07 0.57
N ALA A 344 16.62 6.07 0.42
CA ALA A 344 17.03 4.79 -0.15
C ALA A 344 17.47 4.92 -1.61
N CYS A 345 16.93 5.90 -2.35
CA CYS A 345 17.34 6.17 -3.74
C CYS A 345 18.79 6.61 -3.90
N ASP A 346 19.41 7.16 -2.84
CA ASP A 346 20.82 7.52 -2.85
C ASP A 346 21.75 6.29 -2.62
N GLU A 347 21.17 5.15 -2.23
CA GLU A 347 21.86 3.92 -1.86
C GLU A 347 21.62 2.78 -2.88
N THR A 348 20.79 2.98 -3.89
CA THR A 348 20.54 1.97 -4.93
C THR A 348 21.77 1.70 -5.78
N SER A 349 21.99 0.43 -6.15
CA SER A 349 23.08 0.01 -7.03
C SER A 349 22.87 0.45 -8.47
N ASP A 350 21.61 0.49 -8.93
CA ASP A 350 21.20 1.05 -10.22
C ASP A 350 20.67 2.48 -10.03
N ALA A 351 21.40 3.46 -10.56
CA ALA A 351 21.02 4.88 -10.47
C ALA A 351 19.68 5.20 -11.15
N SER A 352 19.18 4.35 -12.05
CA SER A 352 17.87 4.52 -12.70
C SER A 352 16.73 3.81 -11.96
N PHE A 353 17.04 3.07 -10.90
CA PHE A 353 16.04 2.25 -10.20
C PHE A 353 14.84 3.05 -9.70
N CYS A 354 15.10 4.12 -8.97
CA CYS A 354 14.03 4.94 -8.41
C CYS A 354 13.18 5.65 -9.46
N ASP A 355 13.76 5.99 -10.62
CA ASP A 355 13.01 6.53 -11.76
C ASP A 355 12.12 5.44 -12.39
N THR A 356 12.66 4.23 -12.56
CA THR A 356 11.94 3.06 -13.10
C THR A 356 10.74 2.68 -12.24
N PHE A 357 10.89 2.75 -10.92
CA PHE A 357 9.83 2.44 -9.96
C PHE A 357 9.05 3.67 -9.50
N HIS A 358 9.27 4.84 -10.09
CA HIS A 358 8.60 6.10 -9.76
C HIS A 358 8.68 6.49 -8.28
N ALA A 359 9.76 6.09 -7.58
CA ALA A 359 9.84 6.22 -6.11
C ALA A 359 9.61 7.64 -5.61
N THR A 360 10.14 8.64 -6.33
CA THR A 360 10.05 10.08 -5.99
C THR A 360 8.97 10.84 -6.75
N ASP A 361 8.24 10.20 -7.66
CA ASP A 361 7.19 10.85 -8.46
C ASP A 361 5.82 10.80 -7.76
N GLU A 362 5.57 11.75 -6.88
CA GLU A 362 4.28 11.86 -6.17
C GLU A 362 3.09 12.09 -7.14
N SER A 363 3.33 12.57 -8.38
CA SER A 363 2.26 12.74 -9.37
C SER A 363 1.78 11.41 -9.93
N TYR A 364 2.69 10.45 -10.09
CA TYR A 364 2.39 9.07 -10.45
C TYR A 364 1.50 8.41 -9.39
N TRP A 365 1.90 8.50 -8.12
CA TRP A 365 1.20 7.85 -7.01
C TRP A 365 -0.18 8.42 -6.71
N LYS A 366 -0.48 9.66 -7.09
CA LYS A 366 -1.83 10.24 -6.97
C LYS A 366 -2.90 9.52 -7.79
N ASN A 367 -2.49 8.81 -8.82
CA ASN A 367 -3.39 8.04 -9.68
C ASN A 367 -3.50 6.57 -9.25
N ILE A 368 -2.89 6.20 -8.13
CA ILE A 368 -2.88 4.85 -7.60
C ILE A 368 -3.78 4.80 -6.36
N ALA A 369 -4.82 3.97 -6.44
CA ALA A 369 -5.68 3.64 -5.30
C ALA A 369 -5.04 2.51 -4.52
N PHE A 370 -4.36 2.82 -3.42
CA PHE A 370 -3.68 1.81 -2.61
C PHE A 370 -4.66 0.87 -1.94
N TRP A 371 -4.32 -0.42 -1.94
CA TRP A 371 -5.12 -1.47 -1.31
C TRP A 371 -5.49 -1.09 0.12
N ASN A 372 -6.76 -1.29 0.41
CA ASN A 372 -7.31 -1.09 1.73
C ASN A 372 -8.29 -2.23 2.03
N THR A 373 -8.51 -2.52 3.30
CA THR A 373 -9.44 -3.59 3.69
C THR A 373 -10.88 -3.10 3.57
N PRO A 374 -11.73 -3.66 2.71
CA PRO A 374 -13.16 -3.37 2.71
C PRO A 374 -13.82 -3.75 4.04
N ILE A 375 -14.52 -2.81 4.65
CA ILE A 375 -15.23 -2.98 5.92
C ILE A 375 -16.69 -2.54 5.78
N GLU A 376 -17.55 -2.94 6.72
CA GLU A 376 -18.99 -2.64 6.66
C GLU A 376 -19.29 -1.13 6.75
N GLN A 377 -18.51 -0.39 7.50
CA GLN A 377 -18.53 1.07 7.45
C GLN A 377 -17.75 1.56 6.24
N CYS A 378 -18.39 2.38 5.41
CA CYS A 378 -17.77 2.85 4.19
C CYS A 378 -16.54 3.73 4.47
N LEU A 379 -15.40 3.36 3.89
CA LEU A 379 -14.12 4.08 4.05
C LEU A 379 -14.14 5.47 3.39
N ASP A 380 -15.05 5.70 2.45
CA ASP A 380 -15.29 6.99 1.80
C ASP A 380 -16.12 7.97 2.64
N GLY A 381 -16.48 7.58 3.87
CA GLY A 381 -17.20 8.41 4.85
C GLY A 381 -18.72 8.41 4.68
N ARG A 382 -19.31 7.65 3.74
CA ARG A 382 -20.76 7.48 3.66
C ARG A 382 -21.29 6.78 4.91
N THR A 383 -22.36 7.32 5.49
CA THR A 383 -22.99 6.80 6.73
C THR A 383 -24.44 6.36 6.53
N ASP A 384 -25.01 6.66 5.38
CA ASP A 384 -26.38 6.35 4.99
C ASP A 384 -26.52 4.97 4.32
N VAL A 385 -25.39 4.35 3.98
CA VAL A 385 -25.30 3.00 3.39
C VAL A 385 -24.29 2.16 4.15
N LYS A 386 -24.35 0.85 3.95
CA LYS A 386 -23.34 -0.11 4.40
C LYS A 386 -22.51 -0.57 3.21
N CYS A 387 -21.21 -0.63 3.39
CA CYS A 387 -20.30 -1.19 2.42
C CYS A 387 -20.14 -2.70 2.62
N VAL A 388 -19.76 -3.36 1.53
CA VAL A 388 -19.62 -4.82 1.51
C VAL A 388 -18.28 -5.21 2.12
N PRO A 389 -18.23 -5.91 3.28
CA PRO A 389 -17.00 -6.23 3.97
C PRO A 389 -16.19 -7.33 3.25
N TYR A 390 -14.88 -7.36 3.50
CA TYR A 390 -13.92 -8.24 2.84
C TYR A 390 -14.31 -9.73 2.81
N ALA A 391 -14.96 -10.23 3.86
CA ALA A 391 -15.44 -11.62 3.89
C ALA A 391 -16.40 -11.94 2.73
N LYS A 392 -17.17 -10.95 2.27
CA LYS A 392 -18.05 -11.09 1.10
C LYS A 392 -17.25 -11.03 -0.20
N TRP A 393 -16.16 -10.28 -0.24
CA TRP A 393 -15.26 -10.27 -1.38
C TRP A 393 -14.60 -11.63 -1.58
N VAL A 394 -14.14 -12.28 -0.51
CA VAL A 394 -13.60 -13.65 -0.56
C VAL A 394 -14.63 -14.64 -1.10
N GLN A 395 -15.88 -14.55 -0.64
CA GLN A 395 -16.97 -15.40 -1.13
C GLN A 395 -17.20 -15.17 -2.63
N ALA A 396 -17.38 -13.90 -3.04
CA ALA A 396 -17.63 -13.57 -4.45
C ALA A 396 -16.45 -13.94 -5.35
N TRP A 397 -15.21 -13.79 -4.88
CA TRP A 397 -14.03 -14.21 -5.64
C TRP A 397 -14.04 -15.71 -5.95
N THR A 398 -14.44 -16.52 -4.98
CA THR A 398 -14.61 -17.97 -5.21
C THR A 398 -15.69 -18.23 -6.27
N GLU A 399 -16.80 -17.50 -6.23
CA GLU A 399 -17.89 -17.64 -7.21
C GLU A 399 -17.52 -17.13 -8.62
N ILE A 400 -16.64 -16.11 -8.71
CA ILE A 400 -16.14 -15.58 -10.00
C ILE A 400 -15.29 -16.63 -10.70
N LYS A 401 -14.42 -17.33 -9.98
CA LYS A 401 -13.50 -18.31 -10.56
C LYS A 401 -14.18 -19.66 -10.88
N GLY A 402 -15.25 -20.04 -10.17
CA GLY A 402 -16.02 -21.29 -10.36
C GLY A 402 -15.57 -22.39 -9.42
#